data_475aa596162858448da704a8b19a7a16
#
_entry.id   475aa596162858448da704a8b19a7a16
#
_cell.length_a   1.000
_cell.length_b   1.000
_cell.length_c   1.000
_cell.angle_alpha   90.00
_cell.angle_beta   90.00
_cell.angle_gamma   90.00
#
_symmetry.space_group_name_H-M   'P 1'
#
loop_
_entity.id
_entity.type
_entity.pdbx_description
1 polymer ?
#
loop_
_entity_poly.entity_id
_entity_poly.type
_entity_poly.pdbx_seq_one_letter_code
_entity_poly.pdbx_strand_id
1 'polypeptide(L)'
;MKRKRVVVLGATGSIGDSTLKVAHDIPERMEIVGLAANSNAQKLAKAANKTRAPAICLVDERKIDILKSKLEYEPKVFVGQNGLREIARIENADMVLIAIVGTGGLHPALDAIESGKDLAVASKEILVMAGEA
;
A
#
# COMPACT_ATOMS: atom_id res chain seq x y z
N MET A 1 -16.52 16.09 5.10
CA MET A 1 -16.40 14.71 4.62
C MET A 1 -15.09 14.11 5.12
N LYS A 2 -15.17 12.90 5.63
CA LYS A 2 -14.01 12.24 6.21
C LYS A 2 -13.04 11.75 5.13
N ARG A 3 -11.74 11.98 5.32
CA ARG A 3 -10.71 11.46 4.42
C ARG A 3 -10.64 9.94 4.53
N LYS A 4 -10.49 9.25 3.39
CA LYS A 4 -10.16 7.83 3.37
C LYS A 4 -8.66 7.66 3.58
N ARG A 5 -8.28 6.88 4.57
CA ARG A 5 -6.87 6.54 4.82
C ARG A 5 -6.60 5.20 4.16
N VAL A 6 -5.72 5.20 3.18
CA VAL A 6 -5.56 4.08 2.25
C VAL A 6 -4.15 3.48 2.32
N VAL A 7 -4.11 2.16 2.37
CA VAL A 7 -2.88 1.39 2.16
C VAL A 7 -2.90 0.85 0.73
N VAL A 8 -1.83 1.11 -0.03
CA VAL A 8 -1.72 0.64 -1.41
C VAL A 8 -0.71 -0.50 -1.47
N LEU A 9 -1.18 -1.70 -1.76
CA LEU A 9 -0.33 -2.87 -1.97
C LEU A 9 -0.08 -3.02 -3.46
N GLY A 10 1.18 -2.94 -3.87
CA GLY A 10 1.57 -2.88 -5.27
C GLY A 10 1.76 -1.43 -5.75
N ALA A 11 2.33 -0.59 -4.90
CA ALA A 11 2.46 0.85 -5.14
C ALA A 11 3.35 1.19 -6.33
N THR A 12 4.22 0.28 -6.76
CA THR A 12 5.16 0.52 -7.86
C THR A 12 4.63 0.10 -9.23
N GLY A 13 3.46 -0.51 -9.28
CA GLY A 13 2.81 -0.87 -10.54
C GLY A 13 2.02 0.28 -11.13
N SER A 14 1.47 0.08 -12.32
CA SER A 14 0.73 1.14 -13.03
C SER A 14 -0.55 1.56 -12.30
N ILE A 15 -1.25 0.62 -11.67
CA ILE A 15 -2.45 0.93 -10.89
C ILE A 15 -2.08 1.68 -9.61
N GLY A 16 -0.97 1.27 -8.98
CA GLY A 16 -0.44 1.97 -7.82
C GLY A 16 -0.09 3.41 -8.16
N ASP A 17 0.62 3.63 -9.28
CA ASP A 17 0.96 4.97 -9.76
C ASP A 17 -0.29 5.83 -9.96
N SER A 18 -1.31 5.26 -10.59
CA SER A 18 -2.57 5.98 -10.83
C SER A 18 -3.26 6.35 -9.53
N THR A 19 -3.26 5.44 -8.56
CA THR A 19 -3.86 5.68 -7.23
C THR A 19 -3.14 6.82 -6.50
N LEU A 20 -1.81 6.81 -6.52
CA LEU A 20 -1.03 7.86 -5.86
C LEU A 20 -1.27 9.21 -6.51
N LYS A 21 -1.44 9.23 -7.83
CA LYS A 21 -1.74 10.46 -8.55
C LYS A 21 -3.11 11.01 -8.15
N VAL A 22 -4.11 10.15 -8.04
CA VAL A 22 -5.45 10.55 -7.58
C VAL A 22 -5.37 11.10 -6.15
N ALA A 23 -4.65 10.43 -5.26
CA ALA A 23 -4.50 10.91 -3.88
C ALA A 23 -3.82 12.28 -3.84
N HIS A 24 -2.84 12.52 -4.71
CA HIS A 24 -2.17 13.82 -4.82
C HIS A 24 -3.14 14.91 -5.27
N ASP A 25 -4.05 14.58 -6.18
CA ASP A 25 -5.00 15.54 -6.75
C ASP A 25 -6.16 15.85 -5.80
N ILE A 26 -6.53 14.91 -4.92
CA ILE A 26 -7.66 15.10 -3.99
C ILE A 26 -7.24 14.81 -2.54
N PRO A 27 -6.24 15.54 -2.01
CA PRO A 27 -5.72 15.25 -0.65
C PRO A 27 -6.77 15.43 0.45
N GLU A 28 -7.82 16.19 0.20
CA GLU A 28 -8.90 16.39 1.15
C GLU A 28 -9.82 15.17 1.28
N ARG A 29 -9.73 14.21 0.34
CA ARG A 29 -10.59 13.03 0.35
C ARG A 29 -9.83 11.73 0.56
N MET A 30 -8.55 11.73 0.25
CA MET A 30 -7.74 10.50 0.31
C MET A 30 -6.36 10.81 0.88
N GLU A 31 -5.97 10.01 1.84
CA GLU A 31 -4.64 10.09 2.43
C GLU A 31 -3.98 8.71 2.30
N ILE A 32 -2.74 8.69 1.80
CA ILE A 32 -1.98 7.45 1.72
C ILE A 32 -1.27 7.23 3.05
N VAL A 33 -1.63 6.18 3.76
CA VAL A 33 -1.03 5.85 5.06
C VAL A 33 -0.12 4.63 5.00
N GLY A 34 -0.12 3.91 3.89
CA GLY A 34 0.77 2.76 3.70
C GLY A 34 1.04 2.49 2.24
N LEU A 35 2.24 2.05 1.94
CA LEU A 35 2.66 1.66 0.60
C LEU A 35 3.41 0.33 0.69
N ALA A 36 3.17 -0.56 -0.25
CA ALA A 36 3.92 -1.82 -0.30
C ALA A 36 4.34 -2.14 -1.72
N ALA A 37 5.52 -2.72 -1.85
CA ALA A 37 6.06 -3.18 -3.11
C ALA A 37 6.77 -4.51 -2.90
N ASN A 38 6.94 -5.27 -3.99
CA ASN A 38 7.64 -6.55 -3.93
C ASN A 38 9.16 -6.37 -3.86
N SER A 39 9.76 -5.79 -4.90
CA SER A 39 11.22 -5.70 -4.99
C SER A 39 11.76 -4.38 -5.50
N ASN A 40 10.92 -3.52 -6.06
CA ASN A 40 11.40 -2.25 -6.62
C ASN A 40 11.59 -1.20 -5.52
N ALA A 41 12.71 -1.32 -4.81
CA ALA A 41 13.03 -0.45 -3.67
C ALA A 41 13.16 1.01 -4.07
N GLN A 42 13.76 1.29 -5.23
CA GLN A 42 13.94 2.67 -5.69
C GLN A 42 12.61 3.36 -5.94
N LYS A 43 11.71 2.69 -6.64
CA LYS A 43 10.40 3.24 -6.95
C LYS A 43 9.53 3.38 -5.71
N LEU A 44 9.63 2.41 -4.79
CA LEU A 44 8.94 2.50 -3.50
C LEU A 44 9.43 3.69 -2.69
N ALA A 45 10.74 3.90 -2.61
CA ALA A 45 11.32 5.04 -1.90
C ALA A 45 10.83 6.37 -2.48
N LYS A 46 10.79 6.46 -3.80
CA LYS A 46 10.31 7.66 -4.48
C LYS A 46 8.85 7.94 -4.13
N ALA A 47 8.00 6.93 -4.19
CA ALA A 47 6.59 7.08 -3.83
C ALA A 47 6.42 7.43 -2.36
N ALA A 48 7.20 6.80 -1.48
CA ALA A 48 7.16 7.07 -0.05
C ALA A 48 7.56 8.52 0.26
N ASN A 49 8.66 8.98 -0.33
CA ASN A 49 9.12 10.36 -0.12
C ASN A 49 8.08 11.38 -0.58
N LYS A 50 7.38 11.07 -1.65
CA LYS A 50 6.36 11.96 -2.20
C LYS A 50 5.10 12.00 -1.33
N THR A 51 4.65 10.87 -0.84
CA THR A 51 3.42 10.78 -0.05
C THR A 51 3.65 10.96 1.45
N ARG A 52 4.88 10.73 1.91
CA ARG A 52 5.23 10.72 3.34
C ARG A 52 4.38 9.73 4.14
N ALA A 53 4.03 8.60 3.52
CA ALA A 53 3.25 7.56 4.17
C ALA A 53 3.93 7.08 5.46
N PRO A 54 3.22 7.00 6.58
CA PRO A 54 3.83 6.61 7.86
C PRO A 54 4.27 5.14 7.92
N ALA A 55 3.77 4.30 7.03
CA ALA A 55 4.15 2.90 6.98
C ALA A 55 4.46 2.49 5.54
N ILE A 56 5.51 1.71 5.36
CA ILE A 56 5.84 1.13 4.05
C ILE A 56 6.27 -0.32 4.23
N CYS A 57 6.18 -1.11 3.18
CA CYS A 57 6.58 -2.51 3.20
C CYS A 57 7.33 -2.88 1.92
N LEU A 58 8.44 -3.57 2.07
CA LEU A 58 9.16 -4.16 0.95
C LEU A 58 9.27 -5.66 1.19
N VAL A 59 8.72 -6.46 0.29
CA VAL A 59 8.69 -7.92 0.44
C VAL A 59 10.08 -8.53 0.27
N ASP A 60 10.86 -8.04 -0.68
CA ASP A 60 12.20 -8.54 -0.94
C ASP A 60 13.20 -7.98 0.08
N GLU A 61 13.51 -8.79 1.09
CA GLU A 61 14.41 -8.42 2.18
C GLU A 61 15.80 -7.99 1.69
N ARG A 62 16.24 -8.51 0.57
CA ARG A 62 17.57 -8.21 0.02
C ARG A 62 17.71 -6.77 -0.45
N LYS A 63 16.60 -6.08 -0.64
CA LYS A 63 16.57 -4.71 -1.15
C LYS A 63 16.32 -3.67 -0.08
N ILE A 64 16.22 -4.07 1.19
CA ILE A 64 15.91 -3.15 2.29
C ILE A 64 16.95 -2.05 2.45
N ASP A 65 18.23 -2.38 2.30
CA ASP A 65 19.29 -1.38 2.44
C ASP A 65 19.18 -0.30 1.36
N ILE A 66 18.84 -0.70 0.15
CA ILE A 66 18.64 0.24 -0.96
C ILE A 66 17.46 1.16 -0.64
N LEU A 67 16.36 0.59 -0.16
CA LEU A 67 15.17 1.36 0.22
C LEU A 67 15.52 2.40 1.28
N LYS A 68 16.14 1.98 2.37
CA LYS A 68 16.47 2.87 3.48
C LYS A 68 17.43 3.98 3.07
N SER A 69 18.38 3.67 2.17
CA SER A 69 19.35 4.67 1.71
C SER A 69 18.71 5.79 0.90
N LYS A 70 17.54 5.56 0.32
CA LYS A 70 16.87 6.53 -0.54
C LYS A 70 15.71 7.25 0.14
N LEU A 71 15.32 6.83 1.35
CA LEU A 71 14.24 7.49 2.08
C LEU A 71 14.71 8.82 2.63
N GLU A 72 13.84 9.83 2.55
CA GLU A 72 14.09 11.19 3.03
C GLU A 72 13.40 11.46 4.38
N TYR A 73 12.77 10.45 4.95
CA TYR A 73 12.08 10.52 6.23
C TYR A 73 12.13 9.14 6.90
N GLU A 74 11.55 8.99 8.07
CA GLU A 74 11.64 7.76 8.84
C GLU A 74 10.26 7.10 9.02
N PRO A 75 9.74 6.40 8.00
CA PRO A 75 8.51 5.65 8.15
C PRO A 75 8.77 4.35 8.91
N LYS A 76 7.70 3.74 9.39
CA LYS A 76 7.77 2.37 9.90
C LYS A 76 7.94 1.44 8.70
N VAL A 77 9.00 0.63 8.70
CA VAL A 77 9.31 -0.27 7.59
C VAL A 77 8.97 -1.70 7.96
N PHE A 78 8.02 -2.27 7.24
CA PHE A 78 7.70 -3.69 7.32
C PHE A 78 8.45 -4.44 6.23
N VAL A 79 8.77 -5.69 6.47
CA VAL A 79 9.62 -6.49 5.58
C VAL A 79 9.02 -7.87 5.36
N GLY A 80 9.12 -8.37 4.13
CA GLY A 80 8.72 -9.73 3.81
C GLY A 80 7.22 -9.92 3.66
N GLN A 81 6.82 -11.16 3.46
CA GLN A 81 5.40 -11.51 3.33
C GLN A 81 4.63 -11.23 4.62
N ASN A 82 5.23 -11.51 5.76
CA ASN A 82 4.59 -11.20 7.04
C ASN A 82 4.39 -9.70 7.20
N GLY A 83 5.36 -8.90 6.76
CA GLY A 83 5.24 -7.44 6.78
C GLY A 83 4.11 -6.95 5.89
N LEU A 84 3.91 -7.59 4.74
CA LEU A 84 2.82 -7.26 3.83
C LEU A 84 1.46 -7.49 4.50
N ARG A 85 1.32 -8.57 5.24
CA ARG A 85 0.09 -8.86 5.99
C ARG A 85 -0.11 -7.86 7.13
N GLU A 86 0.97 -7.50 7.83
CA GLU A 86 0.88 -6.54 8.92
C GLU A 86 0.47 -5.15 8.47
N ILE A 87 1.02 -4.67 7.34
CA ILE A 87 0.65 -3.35 6.82
C ILE A 87 -0.81 -3.30 6.38
N ALA A 88 -1.36 -4.43 5.94
CA ALA A 88 -2.78 -4.51 5.58
C ALA A 88 -3.70 -4.38 6.80
N ARG A 89 -3.17 -4.50 8.01
CA ARG A 89 -3.94 -4.45 9.26
C ARG A 89 -3.66 -3.22 10.12
N ILE A 90 -2.90 -2.25 9.63
CA ILE A 90 -2.56 -1.09 10.46
C ILE A 90 -3.82 -0.33 10.89
N GLU A 91 -3.84 0.11 12.16
CA GLU A 91 -5.03 0.71 12.74
C GLU A 91 -5.48 2.00 12.07
N ASN A 92 -4.54 2.78 11.58
CA ASN A 92 -4.86 4.09 10.99
C ASN A 92 -5.31 4.01 9.52
N ALA A 93 -5.57 2.82 9.00
CA ALA A 93 -6.08 2.65 7.64
C ALA A 93 -7.57 2.35 7.65
N ASP A 94 -8.30 2.94 6.72
CA ASP A 94 -9.74 2.67 6.51
C ASP A 94 -9.94 1.69 5.36
N MET A 95 -9.03 1.69 4.39
CA MET A 95 -9.14 0.90 3.16
C MET A 95 -7.78 0.34 2.77
N VAL A 96 -7.81 -0.84 2.19
CA VAL A 96 -6.63 -1.45 1.56
C VAL A 96 -6.93 -1.66 0.08
N LEU A 97 -6.09 -1.10 -0.77
CA LEU A 97 -6.17 -1.29 -2.22
C LEU A 97 -5.14 -2.35 -2.63
N ILE A 98 -5.61 -3.44 -3.19
CA ILE A 98 -4.76 -4.53 -3.69
C ILE A 98 -4.52 -4.31 -5.18
N ALA A 99 -3.29 -3.97 -5.53
CA ALA A 99 -2.88 -3.79 -6.92
C ALA A 99 -1.72 -4.73 -7.28
N ILE A 100 -1.65 -5.86 -6.58
CA ILE A 100 -0.62 -6.88 -6.78
C ILE A 100 -1.10 -7.86 -7.84
N VAL A 101 -0.23 -8.17 -8.78
CA VAL A 101 -0.50 -9.14 -9.84
C VAL A 101 -0.37 -10.57 -9.28
N GLY A 102 -1.30 -11.46 -9.67
CA GLY A 102 -1.27 -12.85 -9.25
C GLY A 102 -1.90 -13.08 -7.88
N THR A 103 -1.43 -14.10 -7.17
CA THR A 103 -2.01 -14.53 -5.89
C THR A 103 -1.37 -13.88 -4.67
N GLY A 104 -0.37 -13.02 -4.87
CA GLY A 104 0.38 -12.41 -3.77
C GLY A 104 -0.45 -11.51 -2.85
N GLY A 105 -1.61 -11.06 -3.31
CA GLY A 105 -2.50 -10.21 -2.52
C GLY A 105 -3.55 -10.95 -1.71
N LEU A 106 -3.64 -12.29 -1.81
CA LEU A 106 -4.73 -13.03 -1.18
C LEU A 106 -4.73 -12.93 0.35
N HIS A 107 -3.59 -13.24 0.99
CA HIS A 107 -3.51 -13.19 2.45
C HIS A 107 -3.66 -11.76 3.00
N PRO A 108 -3.00 -10.74 2.42
CA PRO A 108 -3.25 -9.37 2.85
C PRO A 108 -4.70 -8.92 2.67
N ALA A 109 -5.37 -9.39 1.60
CA ALA A 109 -6.78 -9.07 1.39
C ALA A 109 -7.66 -9.63 2.51
N LEU A 110 -7.43 -10.90 2.88
CA LEU A 110 -8.16 -11.52 3.98
C LEU A 110 -7.87 -10.82 5.30
N ASP A 111 -6.61 -10.44 5.55
CA ASP A 111 -6.24 -9.70 6.75
C ASP A 111 -6.96 -8.35 6.84
N ALA A 112 -7.08 -7.66 5.73
CA ALA A 112 -7.80 -6.38 5.69
C ALA A 112 -9.28 -6.56 6.04
N ILE A 113 -9.92 -7.55 5.45
CA ILE A 113 -11.33 -7.85 5.71
C ILE A 113 -11.54 -8.21 7.18
N GLU A 114 -10.70 -9.07 7.73
CA GLU A 114 -10.79 -9.48 9.13
C GLU A 114 -10.57 -8.32 10.10
N SER A 115 -9.80 -7.32 9.68
CA SER A 115 -9.54 -6.12 10.47
C SER A 115 -10.63 -5.05 10.32
N GLY A 116 -11.69 -5.35 9.58
CA GLY A 116 -12.81 -4.43 9.40
C GLY A 116 -12.57 -3.31 8.42
N LYS A 117 -11.58 -3.44 7.54
CA LYS A 117 -11.26 -2.41 6.57
C LYS A 117 -11.99 -2.66 5.24
N ASP A 118 -12.25 -1.58 4.52
CA ASP A 118 -12.75 -1.70 3.15
C ASP A 118 -11.64 -2.27 2.27
N LEU A 119 -12.02 -3.08 1.32
CA LEU A 119 -11.07 -3.69 0.40
C LEU A 119 -11.43 -3.31 -1.04
N ALA A 120 -10.44 -2.80 -1.76
CA ALA A 120 -10.55 -2.59 -3.20
C ALA A 120 -9.50 -3.47 -3.88
N VAL A 121 -9.92 -4.29 -4.83
CA VAL A 121 -9.02 -5.14 -5.60
C VAL A 121 -8.97 -4.61 -7.02
N ALA A 122 -7.80 -4.19 -7.45
CA ALA A 122 -7.59 -3.72 -8.79
C ALA A 122 -6.85 -4.78 -9.58
N SER A 123 -7.41 -5.20 -10.68
CA SER A 123 -6.76 -6.11 -11.60
C SER A 123 -6.62 -5.43 -12.95
N LYS A 124 -5.98 -6.13 -13.87
CA LYS A 124 -5.81 -5.66 -15.23
C LYS A 124 -7.13 -5.27 -15.90
N GLU A 125 -8.22 -5.88 -15.48
CA GLU A 125 -9.52 -5.79 -16.17
C GLU A 125 -10.61 -5.23 -15.29
N ILE A 126 -10.53 -5.42 -13.97
CA ILE A 126 -11.63 -5.16 -13.06
C ILE A 126 -11.14 -4.51 -11.77
N LEU A 127 -11.88 -3.53 -11.31
CA LEU A 127 -11.76 -3.04 -9.94
C LEU A 127 -12.98 -3.57 -9.17
N VAL A 128 -12.73 -4.36 -8.15
CA VAL A 128 -13.78 -4.99 -7.34
C VAL A 128 -13.71 -4.48 -5.91
N MET A 129 -14.82 -4.01 -5.38
CA MET A 129 -14.94 -3.64 -3.97
C MET A 129 -15.49 -4.82 -3.19
N ALA A 130 -14.85 -5.13 -2.07
CA ALA A 130 -15.24 -6.20 -1.17
C ALA A 130 -15.21 -5.70 0.26
N GLY A 131 -15.73 -6.49 1.20
CA GLY A 131 -15.78 -6.11 2.60
C GLY A 131 -17.08 -5.45 3.03
N GLU A 132 -17.99 -5.22 2.11
CA GLU A 132 -19.33 -4.82 2.44
C GLU A 132 -20.14 -6.06 2.80
N ALA A 133 -20.72 -6.03 3.94
CA ALA A 133 -21.57 -7.14 4.33
C ALA A 133 -22.96 -7.02 3.71
#